data_b8daa88c5d1fbddb7526cad433071535
#
_entry.id   b8daa88c5d1fbddb7526cad433071535
#
_cell.length_a   1.000
_cell.length_b   1.000
_cell.length_c   1.000
_cell.angle_alpha   90.00
_cell.angle_beta   90.00
_cell.angle_gamma   90.00
#
_symmetry.space_group_name_H-M   'P 1'
#
loop_
_entity.id
_entity.type
_entity.pdbx_description
1 polymer ?
#
loop_
_entity_poly.entity_id
_entity_poly.type
_entity_poly.pdbx_seq_one_letter_code
_entity_poly.pdbx_strand_id
1 'polypeptide(L)'
;MTMNALYHGPGDVADVIPVFPLPGALLLPRGQMPLNIFEPRYLAMVDDAFRSGLRLIGMIQPDTAHPGPPDRPHLYNIGCVGRITQLAETGDGRYLIQLTGISRFRVVQELPVTTPYRQCRVTYAPFADDFVARKGEEEVDRAALLEALSAFLKANKLKADWEGIENAPNEALVNALAMMSPYGPAEKQALLEAPNLKTRAEILVAVTEIELAKSTTGETPLQ
;
A
#
# COMPACT_ATOMS: atom_id res chain seq x y z
N MET A 1 2.69 -26.28 -2.62
CA MET A 1 1.96 -25.00 -2.42
C MET A 1 0.91 -24.89 -3.51
N THR A 2 -0.32 -24.54 -3.16
CA THR A 2 -1.40 -24.36 -4.12
C THR A 2 -1.20 -23.04 -4.87
N MET A 3 -1.48 -23.02 -6.18
CA MET A 3 -1.42 -21.80 -6.99
C MET A 3 -2.37 -20.70 -6.49
N ASN A 4 -3.39 -21.07 -5.71
CA ASN A 4 -4.38 -20.18 -5.11
C ASN A 4 -4.28 -20.29 -3.57
N ALA A 5 -3.31 -19.60 -2.98
CA ALA A 5 -3.13 -19.60 -1.53
C ALA A 5 -4.17 -18.69 -0.87
N LEU A 6 -4.78 -19.20 0.19
CA LEU A 6 -5.63 -18.44 1.11
C LEU A 6 -4.82 -18.07 2.34
N TYR A 7 -5.06 -16.90 2.89
CA TYR A 7 -4.40 -16.37 4.09
C TYR A 7 -5.48 -16.05 5.13
N HIS A 8 -5.52 -16.84 6.20
CA HIS A 8 -6.50 -16.71 7.28
C HIS A 8 -5.89 -16.10 8.54
N GLY A 9 -4.58 -16.02 8.61
CA GLY A 9 -3.89 -15.46 9.77
C GLY A 9 -2.39 -15.28 9.56
N PRO A 10 -1.73 -14.69 10.56
CA PRO A 10 -0.28 -14.42 10.53
C PRO A 10 0.61 -15.64 10.19
N GLY A 11 0.18 -16.83 10.57
CA GLY A 11 0.96 -18.08 10.32
C GLY A 11 0.92 -18.57 8.88
N ASP A 12 0.06 -18.04 8.03
CA ASP A 12 -0.07 -18.44 6.64
C ASP A 12 0.85 -17.67 5.70
N VAL A 13 1.51 -16.62 6.19
CA VAL A 13 2.39 -15.74 5.42
C VAL A 13 3.84 -15.92 5.87
N ALA A 14 4.77 -16.00 4.92
CA ALA A 14 6.18 -16.12 5.24
C ALA A 14 6.70 -14.93 6.07
N ASP A 15 7.51 -15.20 7.08
CA ASP A 15 8.12 -14.20 7.97
C ASP A 15 9.39 -13.56 7.40
N VAL A 16 9.97 -14.14 6.34
CA VAL A 16 11.06 -13.55 5.56
C VAL A 16 10.55 -13.26 4.15
N ILE A 17 10.56 -11.99 3.79
CA ILE A 17 10.02 -11.52 2.52
C ILE A 17 10.99 -10.56 1.82
N PRO A 18 11.04 -10.57 0.47
CA PRO A 18 11.65 -9.50 -0.29
C PRO A 18 10.86 -8.21 -0.06
N VAL A 19 11.56 -7.08 0.05
CA VAL A 19 10.91 -5.78 0.20
C VAL A 19 11.23 -4.87 -0.98
N PHE A 20 10.21 -4.11 -1.40
CA PHE A 20 10.29 -3.16 -2.48
C PHE A 20 10.11 -1.74 -1.90
N PRO A 21 11.20 -1.00 -1.67
CA PRO A 21 11.15 0.39 -1.26
C PRO A 21 10.64 1.26 -2.41
N LEU A 22 9.48 1.88 -2.24
CA LEU A 22 8.91 2.75 -3.26
C LEU A 22 8.26 3.97 -2.60
N PRO A 23 8.85 5.19 -2.77
CA PRO A 23 8.31 6.41 -2.17
C PRO A 23 6.90 6.72 -2.69
N GLY A 24 6.00 7.09 -1.80
CA GLY A 24 4.63 7.46 -2.16
C GLY A 24 3.73 6.29 -2.60
N ALA A 25 4.22 5.06 -2.65
CA ALA A 25 3.40 3.89 -2.90
C ALA A 25 2.76 3.39 -1.60
N LEU A 26 1.45 3.19 -1.63
CA LEU A 26 0.68 2.65 -0.53
C LEU A 26 -0.08 1.42 -0.98
N LEU A 27 0.25 0.25 -0.42
CA LEU A 27 -0.54 -0.97 -0.55
C LEU A 27 -1.27 -1.23 0.77
N LEU A 28 -2.54 -1.57 0.69
CA LEU A 28 -3.37 -1.93 1.83
C LEU A 28 -3.98 -3.33 1.64
N PRO A 29 -4.40 -4.02 2.70
CA PRO A 29 -5.03 -5.33 2.61
C PRO A 29 -6.19 -5.33 1.60
N ARG A 30 -6.24 -6.34 0.73
CA ARG A 30 -7.21 -6.50 -0.39
C ARG A 30 -7.14 -5.42 -1.48
N GLY A 31 -6.31 -4.38 -1.29
CA GLY A 31 -6.03 -3.40 -2.33
C GLY A 31 -5.21 -3.99 -3.48
N GLN A 32 -5.36 -3.44 -4.66
CA GLN A 32 -4.63 -3.86 -5.86
C GLN A 32 -3.70 -2.75 -6.32
N MET A 33 -2.45 -3.11 -6.57
CA MET A 33 -1.41 -2.18 -7.02
C MET A 33 -0.75 -2.70 -8.30
N PRO A 34 -0.97 -2.04 -9.44
CA PRO A 34 -0.22 -2.33 -10.65
C PRO A 34 1.19 -1.73 -10.55
N LEU A 35 2.19 -2.49 -10.97
CA LEU A 35 3.58 -2.06 -11.00
C LEU A 35 4.23 -2.40 -12.34
N ASN A 36 5.03 -1.48 -12.85
CA ASN A 36 5.92 -1.69 -13.99
C ASN A 36 7.34 -1.91 -13.47
N ILE A 37 7.86 -3.12 -13.63
CA ILE A 37 9.16 -3.54 -13.11
C ILE A 37 10.17 -3.51 -14.25
N PHE A 38 11.21 -2.70 -14.11
CA PHE A 38 12.25 -2.51 -15.13
C PHE A 38 13.67 -2.47 -14.55
N GLU A 39 13.85 -2.19 -13.25
CA GLU A 39 15.16 -2.21 -12.64
C GLU A 39 15.65 -3.66 -12.48
N PRO A 40 16.91 -3.99 -12.84
CA PRO A 40 17.43 -5.36 -12.79
C PRO A 40 17.27 -6.03 -11.42
N ARG A 41 17.46 -5.27 -10.34
CA ARG A 41 17.28 -5.80 -8.97
C ARG A 41 15.86 -6.24 -8.69
N TYR A 42 14.86 -5.53 -9.22
CA TYR A 42 13.46 -5.88 -9.00
C TYR A 42 12.93 -6.91 -10.01
N LEU A 43 13.52 -6.99 -11.20
CA LEU A 43 13.29 -8.12 -12.11
C LEU A 43 13.74 -9.43 -11.43
N ALA A 44 14.96 -9.44 -10.85
CA ALA A 44 15.45 -10.61 -10.09
C ALA A 44 14.55 -10.94 -8.88
N MET A 45 14.02 -9.93 -8.19
CA MET A 45 13.08 -10.12 -7.08
C MET A 45 11.79 -10.82 -7.53
N VAL A 46 11.22 -10.40 -8.66
CA VAL A 46 10.02 -11.02 -9.24
C VAL A 46 10.30 -12.46 -9.66
N ASP A 47 11.41 -12.70 -10.37
CA ASP A 47 11.82 -14.05 -10.78
C ASP A 47 11.95 -14.99 -9.58
N ASP A 48 12.61 -14.53 -8.51
CA ASP A 48 12.79 -15.32 -7.28
C ASP A 48 11.47 -15.52 -6.54
N ALA A 49 10.57 -14.53 -6.54
CA ALA A 49 9.24 -14.68 -5.96
C ALA A 49 8.41 -15.78 -6.67
N PHE A 50 8.53 -15.88 -7.99
CA PHE A 50 7.92 -16.98 -8.74
C PHE A 50 8.63 -18.30 -8.52
N ARG A 51 9.97 -18.31 -8.51
CA ARG A 51 10.79 -19.52 -8.29
C ARG A 51 10.55 -20.13 -6.90
N SER A 52 10.36 -19.31 -5.88
CA SER A 52 10.00 -19.78 -4.54
C SER A 52 8.56 -20.31 -4.44
N GLY A 53 7.69 -19.95 -5.39
CA GLY A 53 6.26 -20.27 -5.39
C GLY A 53 5.44 -19.43 -4.40
N LEU A 54 6.07 -18.60 -3.55
CA LEU A 54 5.36 -17.75 -2.59
C LEU A 54 4.68 -16.55 -3.26
N ARG A 55 5.34 -15.95 -4.26
CA ARG A 55 4.87 -14.77 -5.00
C ARG A 55 4.60 -13.57 -4.11
N LEU A 56 5.34 -13.42 -3.01
CA LEU A 56 5.18 -12.37 -2.03
C LEU A 56 6.20 -11.25 -2.26
N ILE A 57 5.73 -10.00 -2.15
CA ILE A 57 6.56 -8.79 -2.13
C ILE A 57 6.00 -7.87 -1.04
N GLY A 58 6.86 -7.39 -0.16
CA GLY A 58 6.54 -6.39 0.84
C GLY A 58 6.72 -4.97 0.27
N MET A 59 5.64 -4.24 0.07
CA MET A 59 5.71 -2.82 -0.24
C MET A 59 6.03 -2.04 1.03
N ILE A 60 7.03 -1.18 0.95
CA ILE A 60 7.48 -0.38 2.10
C ILE A 60 7.99 0.98 1.61
N GLN A 61 7.82 2.03 2.40
CA GLN A 61 8.34 3.33 2.03
C GLN A 61 9.72 3.59 2.63
N PRO A 62 10.61 4.30 1.91
CA PRO A 62 11.78 4.95 2.51
C PRO A 62 11.34 5.95 3.58
N ASP A 63 12.05 5.98 4.71
CA ASP A 63 11.80 6.95 5.78
C ASP A 63 12.29 8.34 5.34
N THR A 64 11.35 9.23 5.06
CA THR A 64 11.66 10.60 4.62
C THR A 64 12.11 11.51 5.74
N ALA A 65 11.82 11.19 6.99
CA ALA A 65 12.29 11.94 8.17
C ALA A 65 13.74 11.59 8.50
N HIS A 66 14.17 10.36 8.20
CA HIS A 66 15.52 9.86 8.45
C HIS A 66 16.06 9.15 7.20
N PRO A 67 16.40 9.87 6.13
CA PRO A 67 16.56 9.29 4.80
C PRO A 67 17.69 8.26 4.63
N GLY A 68 18.73 8.32 5.48
CA GLY A 68 19.88 7.42 5.34
C GLY A 68 20.72 7.67 4.07
N PRO A 69 21.64 6.73 3.72
CA PRO A 69 22.43 6.83 2.49
C PRO A 69 21.56 6.74 1.24
N PRO A 70 21.88 7.47 0.13
CA PRO A 70 21.07 7.49 -1.09
C PRO A 70 20.88 6.12 -1.75
N ASP A 71 21.90 5.25 -1.70
CA ASP A 71 21.90 3.90 -2.28
C ASP A 71 21.19 2.87 -1.39
N ARG A 72 21.04 3.19 -0.10
CA ARG A 72 20.38 2.34 0.88
C ARG A 72 19.58 3.17 1.89
N PRO A 73 18.48 3.81 1.50
CA PRO A 73 17.67 4.64 2.39
C PRO A 73 17.15 3.83 3.56
N HIS A 74 17.00 4.48 4.71
CA HIS A 74 16.28 3.89 5.83
C HIS A 74 14.83 3.62 5.41
N LEU A 75 14.23 2.61 5.98
CA LEU A 75 12.84 2.24 5.70
C LEU A 75 11.98 2.56 6.92
N TYR A 76 10.73 2.91 6.67
CA TYR A 76 9.73 2.86 7.72
C TYR A 76 9.63 1.44 8.30
N ASN A 77 9.12 1.32 9.51
CA ASN A 77 9.01 0.03 10.17
C ASN A 77 7.76 -0.76 9.77
N ILE A 78 6.80 -0.11 9.14
CA ILE A 78 5.53 -0.72 8.73
C ILE A 78 5.40 -0.64 7.22
N GLY A 79 5.07 -1.79 6.62
CA GLY A 79 4.75 -1.97 5.22
C GLY A 79 3.52 -2.85 5.04
N CYS A 80 3.20 -3.21 3.81
CA CYS A 80 2.14 -4.16 3.48
C CYS A 80 2.68 -5.22 2.53
N VAL A 81 2.49 -6.50 2.86
CA VAL A 81 2.83 -7.60 1.97
C VAL A 81 1.70 -7.83 0.97
N GLY A 82 2.07 -7.94 -0.28
CA GLY A 82 1.18 -8.30 -1.37
C GLY A 82 1.62 -9.59 -2.07
N ARG A 83 0.65 -10.27 -2.66
CA ARG A 83 0.87 -11.39 -3.56
C ARG A 83 0.82 -10.94 -5.00
N ILE A 84 1.75 -11.41 -5.83
CA ILE A 84 1.68 -11.21 -7.28
C ILE A 84 0.52 -12.06 -7.82
N THR A 85 -0.54 -11.39 -8.29
CA THR A 85 -1.76 -12.03 -8.80
C THR A 85 -1.83 -12.02 -10.33
N GLN A 86 -1.11 -11.09 -10.97
CA GLN A 86 -0.96 -11.03 -12.43
C GLN A 86 0.49 -10.73 -12.79
N LEU A 87 0.96 -11.31 -13.90
CA LEU A 87 2.25 -11.06 -14.51
C LEU A 87 2.08 -11.03 -16.02
N ALA A 88 2.63 -10.01 -16.67
CA ALA A 88 2.78 -9.94 -18.12
C ALA A 88 4.20 -9.47 -18.47
N GLU A 89 4.82 -10.11 -19.45
CA GLU A 89 6.07 -9.68 -20.06
C GLU A 89 5.74 -8.69 -21.18
N THR A 90 6.47 -7.56 -21.22
CA THR A 90 6.21 -6.50 -22.22
C THR A 90 7.03 -6.66 -23.50
N GLY A 91 7.92 -7.66 -23.58
CA GLY A 91 8.77 -7.94 -24.74
C GLY A 91 10.01 -7.03 -24.83
N ASP A 92 10.13 -6.02 -23.98
CA ASP A 92 11.29 -5.10 -23.89
C ASP A 92 12.13 -5.33 -22.61
N GLY A 93 11.94 -6.48 -21.97
CA GLY A 93 12.67 -6.87 -20.76
C GLY A 93 12.05 -6.35 -19.45
N ARG A 94 10.82 -5.87 -19.47
CA ARG A 94 10.08 -5.41 -18.28
C ARG A 94 8.96 -6.38 -17.93
N TYR A 95 8.50 -6.28 -16.67
CA TYR A 95 7.29 -6.96 -16.21
C TYR A 95 6.22 -5.95 -15.81
N LEU A 96 5.00 -6.21 -16.23
CA LEU A 96 3.80 -5.62 -15.62
C LEU A 96 3.25 -6.62 -14.63
N ILE A 97 3.21 -6.25 -13.35
CA ILE A 97 2.67 -7.11 -12.30
C ILE A 97 1.52 -6.42 -11.59
N GLN A 98 0.63 -7.21 -11.00
CA GLN A 98 -0.35 -6.72 -10.05
C GLN A 98 -0.11 -7.37 -8.69
N LEU A 99 0.05 -6.55 -7.67
CA LEU A 99 0.05 -7.00 -6.29
C LEU A 99 -1.35 -6.87 -5.70
N THR A 100 -1.80 -7.93 -5.03
CA THR A 100 -2.98 -7.86 -4.15
C THR A 100 -2.52 -7.89 -2.70
N GLY A 101 -2.86 -6.87 -1.93
CA GLY A 101 -2.47 -6.75 -0.53
C GLY A 101 -3.06 -7.87 0.34
N ILE A 102 -2.25 -8.40 1.24
CA ILE A 102 -2.64 -9.45 2.18
C ILE A 102 -2.80 -8.85 3.58
N SER A 103 -1.73 -8.32 4.13
CA SER A 103 -1.67 -7.78 5.48
C SER A 103 -0.54 -6.78 5.63
N ARG A 104 -0.70 -5.83 6.52
CA ARG A 104 0.42 -5.01 7.00
C ARG A 104 1.41 -5.89 7.75
N PHE A 105 2.66 -5.45 7.77
CA PHE A 105 3.71 -6.09 8.55
C PHE A 105 4.52 -5.04 9.30
N ARG A 106 5.18 -5.49 10.38
CA ARG A 106 6.23 -4.72 11.05
C ARG A 106 7.58 -5.38 10.78
N VAL A 107 8.56 -4.59 10.37
CA VAL A 107 9.94 -5.03 10.22
C VAL A 107 10.52 -5.37 11.60
N VAL A 108 11.04 -6.59 11.72
CA VAL A 108 11.78 -7.06 12.89
C VAL A 108 13.27 -6.83 12.67
N GLN A 109 13.75 -7.15 11.47
CA GLN A 109 15.14 -7.03 11.09
C GLN A 109 15.30 -7.00 9.57
N GLU A 110 16.15 -6.12 9.06
CA GLU A 110 16.66 -6.25 7.70
C GLU A 110 17.79 -7.28 7.69
N LEU A 111 17.73 -8.20 6.73
CA LEU A 111 18.67 -9.31 6.66
C LEU A 111 19.90 -8.94 5.80
N PRO A 112 21.10 -9.41 6.17
CA PRO A 112 22.24 -9.40 5.28
C PRO A 112 22.01 -10.44 4.18
N VAL A 113 21.94 -10.01 2.92
CA VAL A 113 21.64 -10.88 1.78
C VAL A 113 22.61 -10.65 0.64
N THR A 114 22.77 -11.66 -0.22
CA THR A 114 23.55 -11.57 -1.47
C THR A 114 22.69 -11.26 -2.69
N THR A 115 21.35 -11.27 -2.53
CA THR A 115 20.42 -10.87 -3.59
C THR A 115 20.55 -9.39 -3.91
N PRO A 116 20.29 -8.95 -5.16
CA PRO A 116 20.38 -7.53 -5.53
C PRO A 116 19.25 -6.67 -4.94
N TYR A 117 18.31 -7.28 -4.23
CA TYR A 117 17.17 -6.63 -3.56
C TYR A 117 17.20 -6.91 -2.06
N ARG A 118 16.54 -6.07 -1.29
CA ARG A 118 16.48 -6.12 0.18
C ARG A 118 15.49 -7.20 0.64
N GLN A 119 15.81 -7.85 1.76
CA GLN A 119 14.92 -8.81 2.42
C GLN A 119 14.81 -8.47 3.90
N CYS A 120 13.62 -8.61 4.45
CA CYS A 120 13.35 -8.37 5.86
C CYS A 120 12.70 -9.58 6.52
N ARG A 121 13.09 -9.81 7.77
CA ARG A 121 12.27 -10.58 8.69
C ARG A 121 11.19 -9.66 9.24
N VAL A 122 9.95 -10.11 9.18
CA VAL A 122 8.77 -9.32 9.52
C VAL A 122 7.86 -10.08 10.48
N THR A 123 6.95 -9.34 11.11
CA THR A 123 5.85 -9.94 11.90
C THR A 123 4.52 -9.35 11.51
N TYR A 124 3.49 -10.19 11.46
CA TYR A 124 2.11 -9.81 11.16
C TYR A 124 1.25 -9.75 12.44
N ALA A 125 1.79 -10.15 13.58
CA ALA A 125 1.04 -10.23 14.84
C ALA A 125 0.31 -8.94 15.24
N PRO A 126 0.87 -7.72 15.04
CA PRO A 126 0.18 -6.48 15.35
C PRO A 126 -1.00 -6.18 14.41
N PHE A 127 -1.12 -6.90 13.30
CA PHE A 127 -2.09 -6.66 12.22
C PHE A 127 -2.96 -7.90 11.94
N ALA A 128 -3.22 -8.72 12.96
CA ALA A 128 -4.01 -9.95 12.80
C ALA A 128 -5.43 -9.67 12.25
N ASP A 129 -5.99 -8.50 12.54
CA ASP A 129 -7.29 -8.07 12.03
C ASP A 129 -7.30 -7.82 10.51
N ASP A 130 -6.15 -7.59 9.89
CA ASP A 130 -6.05 -7.41 8.43
C ASP A 130 -6.45 -8.68 7.65
N PHE A 131 -6.39 -9.85 8.29
CA PHE A 131 -6.82 -11.13 7.69
C PHE A 131 -8.34 -11.33 7.70
N VAL A 132 -9.08 -10.49 8.44
CA VAL A 132 -10.54 -10.53 8.50
C VAL A 132 -11.09 -9.43 7.60
N ALA A 133 -11.73 -9.84 6.49
CA ALA A 133 -12.33 -8.90 5.56
C ALA A 133 -13.43 -8.08 6.24
N ARG A 134 -13.49 -6.80 5.92
CA ARG A 134 -14.52 -5.84 6.37
C ARG A 134 -14.54 -5.60 7.90
N LYS A 135 -13.44 -5.94 8.59
CA LYS A 135 -13.34 -5.75 10.06
C LYS A 135 -13.45 -4.26 10.43
N GLY A 136 -14.45 -3.92 11.23
CA GLY A 136 -14.70 -2.57 11.74
C GLY A 136 -15.24 -1.59 10.69
N GLU A 137 -15.75 -2.05 9.56
CA GLU A 137 -16.29 -1.15 8.51
C GLU A 137 -17.59 -0.46 8.94
N GLU A 138 -18.30 -1.02 9.90
CA GLU A 138 -19.51 -0.45 10.51
C GLU A 138 -19.20 0.79 11.37
N GLU A 139 -17.95 0.98 11.79
CA GLU A 139 -17.52 2.11 12.59
C GLU A 139 -17.11 3.32 11.73
N VAL A 140 -17.02 3.16 10.41
CA VAL A 140 -16.61 4.23 9.49
C VAL A 140 -17.75 5.24 9.32
N ASP A 141 -17.45 6.53 9.53
CA ASP A 141 -18.35 7.62 9.14
C ASP A 141 -18.35 7.78 7.62
N ARG A 142 -19.25 7.01 6.98
CA ARG A 142 -19.39 7.02 5.52
C ARG A 142 -19.82 8.40 4.99
N ALA A 143 -20.65 9.13 5.74
CA ALA A 143 -21.18 10.42 5.30
C ALA A 143 -20.04 11.44 5.21
N ALA A 144 -19.20 11.55 6.24
CA ALA A 144 -18.04 12.44 6.23
C ALA A 144 -17.04 12.04 5.12
N LEU A 145 -16.82 10.73 4.90
CA LEU A 145 -15.94 10.24 3.83
C LEU A 145 -16.44 10.64 2.44
N LEU A 146 -17.73 10.48 2.15
CA LEU A 146 -18.31 10.83 0.86
C LEU A 146 -18.35 12.37 0.64
N GLU A 147 -18.55 13.14 1.68
CA GLU A 147 -18.50 14.60 1.64
C GLU A 147 -17.08 15.08 1.26
N ALA A 148 -16.06 14.59 1.96
CA ALA A 148 -14.66 14.90 1.67
C ALA A 148 -14.27 14.48 0.25
N LEU A 149 -14.67 13.29 -0.20
CA LEU A 149 -14.44 12.83 -1.56
C LEU A 149 -15.12 13.74 -2.60
N SER A 150 -16.38 14.11 -2.38
CA SER A 150 -17.11 15.00 -3.29
C SER A 150 -16.43 16.35 -3.42
N ALA A 151 -16.00 16.93 -2.30
CA ALA A 151 -15.26 18.19 -2.28
C ALA A 151 -13.93 18.08 -3.05
N PHE A 152 -13.17 16.99 -2.81
CA PHE A 152 -11.91 16.74 -3.51
C PHE A 152 -12.08 16.60 -5.02
N LEU A 153 -13.04 15.81 -5.47
CA LEU A 153 -13.33 15.61 -6.89
C LEU A 153 -13.75 16.94 -7.56
N LYS A 154 -14.59 17.72 -6.91
CA LYS A 154 -15.03 19.03 -7.40
C LYS A 154 -13.86 20.01 -7.54
N ALA A 155 -13.01 20.12 -6.53
CA ALA A 155 -11.84 20.98 -6.54
C ALA A 155 -10.86 20.64 -7.65
N ASN A 156 -10.65 19.34 -7.90
CA ASN A 156 -9.72 18.83 -8.91
C ASN A 156 -10.37 18.63 -10.30
N LYS A 157 -11.65 19.00 -10.47
CA LYS A 157 -12.43 18.82 -11.72
C LYS A 157 -12.44 17.38 -12.22
N LEU A 158 -12.42 16.42 -11.29
CA LEU A 158 -12.46 14.99 -11.58
C LEU A 158 -13.91 14.51 -11.61
N LYS A 159 -14.14 13.45 -12.41
CA LYS A 159 -15.41 12.72 -12.44
C LYS A 159 -15.25 11.39 -11.72
N ALA A 160 -16.31 10.94 -11.07
CA ALA A 160 -16.36 9.63 -10.43
C ALA A 160 -17.63 8.89 -10.79
N ASP A 161 -17.55 7.58 -10.72
CA ASP A 161 -18.70 6.67 -10.78
C ASP A 161 -19.36 6.63 -9.39
N TRP A 162 -20.34 7.52 -9.20
CA TRP A 162 -21.05 7.62 -7.93
C TRP A 162 -21.86 6.39 -7.59
N GLU A 163 -22.42 5.69 -8.58
CA GLU A 163 -23.16 4.46 -8.36
C GLU A 163 -22.24 3.36 -7.82
N GLY A 164 -21.06 3.22 -8.41
CA GLY A 164 -20.04 2.31 -7.90
C GLY A 164 -19.55 2.66 -6.49
N ILE A 165 -19.36 3.96 -6.21
CA ILE A 165 -18.94 4.45 -4.89
C ILE A 165 -20.03 4.19 -3.84
N GLU A 166 -21.29 4.49 -4.14
CA GLU A 166 -22.40 4.30 -3.20
C GLU A 166 -22.61 2.82 -2.84
N ASN A 167 -22.37 1.91 -3.76
CA ASN A 167 -22.51 0.47 -3.54
C ASN A 167 -21.25 -0.21 -2.98
N ALA A 168 -20.10 0.46 -2.95
CA ALA A 168 -18.86 -0.11 -2.45
C ALA A 168 -18.88 -0.31 -0.92
N PRO A 169 -18.36 -1.43 -0.39
CA PRO A 169 -18.12 -1.61 1.04
C PRO A 169 -17.18 -0.51 1.59
N ASN A 170 -17.35 -0.13 2.84
CA ASN A 170 -16.53 0.92 3.46
C ASN A 170 -15.04 0.61 3.43
N GLU A 171 -14.65 -0.63 3.68
CA GLU A 171 -13.25 -1.03 3.60
C GLU A 171 -12.67 -0.82 2.19
N ALA A 172 -13.37 -1.25 1.16
CA ALA A 172 -12.92 -1.11 -0.22
C ALA A 172 -12.79 0.38 -0.61
N LEU A 173 -13.75 1.20 -0.21
CA LEU A 173 -13.76 2.63 -0.48
C LEU A 173 -12.61 3.34 0.22
N VAL A 174 -12.44 3.17 1.52
CA VAL A 174 -11.36 3.79 2.32
C VAL A 174 -10.00 3.39 1.76
N ASN A 175 -9.79 2.09 1.51
CA ASN A 175 -8.50 1.61 1.01
C ASN A 175 -8.20 2.10 -0.42
N ALA A 176 -9.18 2.10 -1.32
CA ALA A 176 -9.01 2.61 -2.68
C ALA A 176 -8.66 4.10 -2.67
N LEU A 177 -9.41 4.92 -1.92
CA LEU A 177 -9.14 6.36 -1.82
C LEU A 177 -7.77 6.63 -1.19
N ALA A 178 -7.39 5.95 -0.11
CA ALA A 178 -6.07 6.10 0.50
C ALA A 178 -4.94 5.76 -0.48
N MET A 179 -5.11 4.70 -1.28
CA MET A 179 -4.10 4.25 -2.24
C MET A 179 -3.99 5.17 -3.47
N MET A 180 -5.12 5.65 -4.00
CA MET A 180 -5.19 6.40 -5.26
C MET A 180 -4.93 7.89 -5.09
N SER A 181 -5.17 8.45 -3.91
CA SER A 181 -5.01 9.88 -3.66
C SER A 181 -3.55 10.32 -3.80
N PRO A 182 -3.29 11.51 -4.37
CA PRO A 182 -1.95 12.01 -4.64
C PRO A 182 -1.28 12.63 -3.40
N TYR A 183 -1.42 11.97 -2.25
CA TYR A 183 -0.78 12.43 -1.00
C TYR A 183 0.70 12.13 -0.99
N GLY A 184 1.44 12.91 -0.20
CA GLY A 184 2.86 12.70 0.02
C GLY A 184 3.19 11.41 0.79
N PRO A 185 4.48 11.03 0.82
CA PRO A 185 4.89 9.80 1.51
C PRO A 185 4.53 9.77 3.00
N ALA A 186 4.59 10.90 3.71
CA ALA A 186 4.26 10.97 5.12
C ALA A 186 2.77 10.72 5.40
N GLU A 187 1.89 11.34 4.62
CA GLU A 187 0.44 11.14 4.72
C GLU A 187 0.05 9.69 4.37
N LYS A 188 0.65 9.13 3.32
CA LYS A 188 0.44 7.73 2.95
C LYS A 188 0.95 6.77 4.02
N GLN A 189 2.05 7.10 4.69
CA GLN A 189 2.53 6.31 5.82
C GLN A 189 1.57 6.39 7.01
N ALA A 190 1.04 7.57 7.33
CA ALA A 190 0.04 7.72 8.39
C ALA A 190 -1.23 6.89 8.10
N LEU A 191 -1.69 6.87 6.85
CA LEU A 191 -2.83 6.04 6.42
C LEU A 191 -2.53 4.54 6.55
N LEU A 192 -1.30 4.10 6.25
CA LEU A 192 -0.87 2.71 6.41
C LEU A 192 -0.82 2.31 7.88
N GLU A 193 -0.30 3.19 8.74
CA GLU A 193 -0.08 2.93 10.16
C GLU A 193 -1.35 3.06 11.02
N ALA A 194 -2.44 3.59 10.45
CA ALA A 194 -3.71 3.70 11.16
C ALA A 194 -4.10 2.37 11.83
N PRO A 195 -4.42 2.36 13.15
CA PRO A 195 -4.61 1.12 13.90
C PRO A 195 -5.78 0.28 13.38
N ASN A 196 -6.83 0.92 12.89
CA ASN A 196 -8.04 0.28 12.38
C ASN A 196 -8.63 1.06 11.20
N LEU A 197 -9.70 0.53 10.60
CA LEU A 197 -10.34 1.12 9.43
C LEU A 197 -11.00 2.46 9.73
N LYS A 198 -11.63 2.61 10.90
CA LYS A 198 -12.22 3.87 11.35
C LYS A 198 -11.19 4.98 11.38
N THR A 199 -10.08 4.78 12.09
CA THR A 199 -9.02 5.77 12.20
C THR A 199 -8.39 6.08 10.84
N ARG A 200 -8.25 5.09 9.95
CA ARG A 200 -7.78 5.33 8.58
C ARG A 200 -8.73 6.24 7.82
N ALA A 201 -10.04 6.04 7.95
CA ALA A 201 -11.04 6.90 7.33
C ALA A 201 -10.99 8.34 7.89
N GLU A 202 -10.87 8.48 9.20
CA GLU A 202 -10.72 9.79 9.86
C GLU A 202 -9.45 10.54 9.39
N ILE A 203 -8.30 9.85 9.31
CA ILE A 203 -7.06 10.42 8.76
C ILE A 203 -7.26 10.82 7.30
N LEU A 204 -7.91 9.97 6.50
CA LEU A 204 -8.16 10.24 5.08
C LEU A 204 -9.01 11.50 4.88
N VAL A 205 -10.07 11.67 5.67
CA VAL A 205 -10.91 12.89 5.67
C VAL A 205 -10.06 14.11 6.04
N ALA A 206 -9.33 14.04 7.17
CA ALA A 206 -8.51 15.16 7.63
C ALA A 206 -7.43 15.59 6.63
N VAL A 207 -6.73 14.63 6.03
CA VAL A 207 -5.69 14.93 5.00
C VAL A 207 -6.35 15.54 3.77
N THR A 208 -7.52 15.05 3.35
CA THR A 208 -8.27 15.63 2.21
C THR A 208 -8.67 17.07 2.47
N GLU A 209 -9.16 17.37 3.66
CA GLU A 209 -9.54 18.75 4.05
C GLU A 209 -8.33 19.70 4.07
N ILE A 210 -7.18 19.23 4.58
CA ILE A 210 -5.93 20.00 4.56
C ILE A 210 -5.49 20.31 3.13
N GLU A 211 -5.54 19.33 2.23
CA GLU A 211 -5.16 19.55 0.82
C GLU A 211 -6.12 20.52 0.10
N LEU A 212 -7.42 20.44 0.40
CA LEU A 212 -8.40 21.39 -0.12
C LEU A 212 -8.15 22.80 0.39
N ALA A 213 -7.80 22.97 1.67
CA ALA A 213 -7.48 24.29 2.24
C ALA A 213 -6.23 24.90 1.57
N LYS A 214 -5.16 24.11 1.36
CA LYS A 214 -3.95 24.54 0.65
C LYS A 214 -4.26 25.01 -0.78
N SER A 215 -5.07 24.26 -1.51
CA SER A 215 -5.44 24.59 -2.89
C SER A 215 -6.25 25.88 -2.98
N THR A 216 -7.02 26.23 -1.94
CA THR A 216 -7.84 27.45 -1.88
C THR A 216 -7.00 28.68 -1.52
N THR A 217 -5.91 28.51 -0.76
CA THR A 217 -5.01 29.61 -0.36
C THR A 217 -3.94 29.96 -1.39
N GLY A 218 -3.86 29.25 -2.52
CA GLY A 218 -2.92 29.54 -3.61
C GLY A 218 -1.47 29.14 -3.34
N GLU A 219 -1.20 28.38 -2.27
CA GLU A 219 0.09 27.77 -2.05
C GLU A 219 0.23 26.54 -2.96
N THR A 220 0.86 26.75 -4.13
CA THR A 220 1.26 25.65 -5.00
C THR A 220 2.30 24.80 -4.26
N PRO A 221 2.14 23.47 -4.15
CA PRO A 221 3.18 22.64 -3.60
C PRO A 221 4.44 22.79 -4.47
N LEU A 222 5.56 23.14 -3.86
CA LEU A 222 6.87 23.03 -4.50
C LEU A 222 7.11 21.57 -4.85
N GLN A 223 7.24 21.31 -6.15
CA GLN A 223 7.61 20.00 -6.71
C GLN A 223 9.00 19.58 -6.27
#